data_a409e70856ea833b08495944f9db6e5b
#
_entry.id   a409e70856ea833b08495944f9db6e5b
#
_cell.length_a   1.000
_cell.length_b   1.000
_cell.length_c   1.000
_cell.angle_alpha   90.00
_cell.angle_beta   90.00
_cell.angle_gamma   90.00
#
_symmetry.space_group_name_H-M   'P 1'
#
loop_
_entity.id
_entity.type
_entity.pdbx_description
1 polymer ?
#
loop_
_entity_poly.entity_id
_entity_poly.type
_entity_poly.pdbx_seq_one_letter_code
_entity_poly.pdbx_strand_id
1 'polypeptide(L)'
;MGREGSAGGDGGAKKDGGEAASPRRPLGQVCTTISAASVAEMAEKAAAAFALGSDLVELRVDLLRERAGADLPRTVAHLGRRAVVTVRRSEEGGGFRGREEERLALIHELCGLRPAFVDVELSTVEENPRWYGGLPGGPRRIVSWHDFRSTPPLATLRRLRDRARSRGDVAKIVTAARAGEDNLRVLRLYERYGGELVAFCMGETGVLSRLVSLQLGSPINYAALPNEPVAPGQPTVTTLVGLKRMWRSEGPW
;
A
#
# COMPACT_ATOMS: atom_id res chain seq x y z
N MET A 1 16.36 -83.22 -7.01
CA MET A 1 17.24 -82.22 -6.39
C MET A 1 16.85 -80.89 -7.02
N GLY A 2 15.99 -80.10 -6.53
CA GLY A 2 15.75 -79.35 -5.34
C GLY A 2 16.37 -77.98 -5.42
N ARG A 3 15.61 -76.95 -5.61
CA ARG A 3 15.68 -75.71 -4.78
C ARG A 3 14.65 -74.68 -5.22
N GLU A 4 13.77 -74.40 -4.32
CA GLU A 4 12.83 -73.33 -4.33
C GLU A 4 13.55 -71.98 -4.20
N GLY A 5 13.08 -70.95 -4.89
CA GLY A 5 13.51 -69.56 -4.77
C GLY A 5 12.32 -68.66 -4.46
N SER A 6 12.31 -68.14 -3.24
CA SER A 6 11.32 -67.27 -2.59
C SER A 6 11.23 -65.92 -3.29
N ALA A 7 10.01 -65.48 -3.57
CA ALA A 7 9.67 -64.14 -4.01
C ALA A 7 9.59 -63.16 -2.81
N GLY A 8 10.47 -62.17 -2.76
CA GLY A 8 10.42 -61.04 -1.85
C GLY A 8 9.61 -59.88 -2.46
N GLY A 9 8.42 -59.62 -1.92
CA GLY A 9 7.63 -58.46 -2.27
C GLY A 9 8.26 -57.20 -1.66
N ASP A 10 8.63 -56.26 -2.52
CA ASP A 10 9.08 -54.94 -2.14
C ASP A 10 7.84 -54.01 -2.05
N GLY A 11 7.46 -53.74 -0.81
CA GLY A 11 6.38 -52.80 -0.48
C GLY A 11 6.89 -51.38 -0.54
N GLY A 12 6.82 -50.75 -1.74
CA GLY A 12 7.11 -49.34 -1.94
C GLY A 12 6.15 -48.45 -1.14
N ALA A 13 6.56 -47.99 0.03
CA ALA A 13 5.89 -46.97 0.79
C ALA A 13 5.91 -45.65 -0.01
N LYS A 14 4.75 -45.24 -0.53
CA LYS A 14 4.55 -43.90 -1.04
C LYS A 14 4.77 -42.93 0.12
N LYS A 15 5.85 -42.16 0.05
CA LYS A 15 6.03 -40.98 0.88
C LYS A 15 5.01 -39.94 0.39
N ASP A 16 3.94 -39.74 1.13
CA ASP A 16 3.10 -38.58 1.01
C ASP A 16 3.94 -37.33 1.26
N GLY A 17 4.31 -36.64 0.19
CA GLY A 17 4.97 -35.35 0.23
C GLY A 17 4.00 -34.32 0.77
N GLY A 18 3.91 -34.21 2.09
CA GLY A 18 3.22 -33.10 2.73
C GLY A 18 3.86 -31.79 2.24
N GLU A 19 3.15 -31.07 1.39
CA GLU A 19 3.50 -29.73 0.94
C GLU A 19 3.59 -28.85 2.19
N ALA A 20 4.82 -28.51 2.61
CA ALA A 20 5.05 -27.66 3.77
C ALA A 20 4.34 -26.33 3.52
N ALA A 21 3.35 -26.02 4.34
CA ALA A 21 2.60 -24.76 4.27
C ALA A 21 3.61 -23.61 4.28
N SER A 22 3.60 -22.80 3.24
CA SER A 22 4.44 -21.61 3.15
C SER A 22 4.24 -20.74 4.39
N PRO A 23 5.30 -20.23 5.03
CA PRO A 23 5.19 -19.42 6.24
C PRO A 23 4.23 -18.26 5.99
N ARG A 24 3.25 -18.07 6.89
CA ARG A 24 2.27 -16.99 6.79
C ARG A 24 3.01 -15.66 6.73
N ARG A 25 2.73 -14.87 5.71
CA ARG A 25 3.28 -13.51 5.58
C ARG A 25 2.73 -12.64 6.72
N PRO A 26 3.54 -11.75 7.32
CA PRO A 26 3.04 -10.85 8.34
C PRO A 26 1.97 -9.93 7.74
N LEU A 27 0.87 -9.73 8.47
CA LEU A 27 -0.16 -8.77 8.07
C LEU A 27 0.42 -7.36 8.07
N GLY A 28 0.14 -6.61 7.00
CA GLY A 28 0.64 -5.26 6.84
C GLY A 28 0.05 -4.25 7.83
N GLN A 29 0.52 -3.03 7.74
CA GLN A 29 0.09 -1.91 8.58
C GLN A 29 -1.24 -1.35 8.06
N VAL A 30 -2.14 -0.98 8.97
CA VAL A 30 -3.33 -0.19 8.65
C VAL A 30 -2.92 1.28 8.62
N CYS A 31 -3.19 1.96 7.51
CA CYS A 31 -2.85 3.35 7.27
C CYS A 31 -4.12 4.15 7.00
N THR A 32 -4.49 5.06 7.90
CA THR A 32 -5.65 5.92 7.67
C THR A 32 -5.28 7.11 6.82
N THR A 33 -5.98 7.29 5.68
CA THR A 33 -5.82 8.46 4.82
C THR A 33 -6.49 9.66 5.45
N ILE A 34 -5.73 10.73 5.68
CA ILE A 34 -6.20 11.97 6.29
C ILE A 34 -6.36 13.05 5.22
N SER A 35 -7.61 13.45 4.98
CA SER A 35 -7.98 14.62 4.20
C SER A 35 -8.41 15.73 5.16
N ALA A 36 -7.80 16.92 5.03
CA ALA A 36 -8.07 18.06 5.90
C ALA A 36 -7.91 19.37 5.12
N ALA A 37 -8.64 20.40 5.54
CA ALA A 37 -8.49 21.74 4.98
C ALA A 37 -7.38 22.54 5.65
N SER A 38 -7.03 22.24 6.91
CA SER A 38 -5.97 22.88 7.68
C SER A 38 -5.03 21.87 8.35
N VAL A 39 -3.85 22.33 8.74
CA VAL A 39 -2.87 21.50 9.46
C VAL A 39 -3.37 21.11 10.85
N ALA A 40 -4.11 21.97 11.54
CA ALA A 40 -4.71 21.67 12.83
C ALA A 40 -5.71 20.52 12.71
N GLU A 41 -6.64 20.60 11.76
CA GLU A 41 -7.60 19.51 11.47
C GLU A 41 -6.87 18.21 11.08
N MET A 42 -5.79 18.30 10.30
CA MET A 42 -4.98 17.14 9.93
C MET A 42 -4.38 16.44 11.16
N ALA A 43 -3.88 17.21 12.13
CA ALA A 43 -3.31 16.68 13.38
C ALA A 43 -4.39 16.03 14.26
N GLU A 44 -5.55 16.65 14.41
CA GLU A 44 -6.70 16.12 15.16
C GLU A 44 -7.19 14.79 14.55
N LYS A 45 -7.37 14.75 13.23
CA LYS A 45 -7.79 13.54 12.51
C LYS A 45 -6.74 12.43 12.60
N ALA A 46 -5.45 12.76 12.56
CA ALA A 46 -4.37 11.80 12.78
C ALA A 46 -4.44 11.19 14.19
N ALA A 47 -4.67 11.99 15.22
CA ALA A 47 -4.85 11.52 16.59
C ALA A 47 -6.07 10.60 16.71
N ALA A 48 -7.20 10.97 16.12
CA ALA A 48 -8.40 10.13 16.07
C ALA A 48 -8.16 8.78 15.36
N ALA A 49 -7.43 8.78 14.25
CA ALA A 49 -7.07 7.56 13.53
C ALA A 49 -6.24 6.61 14.41
N PHE A 50 -5.27 7.14 15.15
CA PHE A 50 -4.46 6.34 16.07
C PHE A 50 -5.28 5.79 17.25
N ALA A 51 -6.20 6.56 17.80
CA ALA A 51 -7.12 6.10 18.84
C ALA A 51 -8.00 4.93 18.36
N LEU A 52 -8.33 4.88 17.08
CA LEU A 52 -9.06 3.78 16.43
C LEU A 52 -8.18 2.57 16.06
N GLY A 53 -6.87 2.64 16.31
CA GLY A 53 -5.94 1.54 16.12
C GLY A 53 -5.19 1.55 14.77
N SER A 54 -5.15 2.69 14.07
CA SER A 54 -4.30 2.85 12.89
C SER A 54 -2.82 2.71 13.24
N ASP A 55 -2.06 1.98 12.43
CA ASP A 55 -0.61 1.86 12.61
C ASP A 55 0.12 3.10 12.03
N LEU A 56 -0.39 3.61 10.91
CA LEU A 56 0.13 4.75 10.15
C LEU A 56 -1.00 5.72 9.80
N VAL A 57 -0.64 6.95 9.45
CA VAL A 57 -1.53 7.91 8.80
C VAL A 57 -0.91 8.39 7.49
N GLU A 58 -1.71 8.45 6.41
CA GLU A 58 -1.32 9.11 5.17
C GLU A 58 -1.79 10.56 5.21
N LEU A 59 -0.86 11.50 5.19
CA LEU A 59 -1.13 12.92 5.18
C LEU A 59 -1.30 13.40 3.73
N ARG A 60 -2.52 13.71 3.32
CA ARG A 60 -2.86 14.27 2.00
C ARG A 60 -2.58 15.76 1.97
N VAL A 61 -1.28 16.11 1.92
CA VAL A 61 -0.81 17.50 1.94
C VAL A 61 -1.32 18.29 0.72
N ASP A 62 -1.56 17.60 -0.38
CA ASP A 62 -2.16 18.19 -1.59
C ASP A 62 -3.56 18.75 -1.38
N LEU A 63 -4.31 18.28 -0.37
CA LEU A 63 -5.68 18.72 -0.07
C LEU A 63 -5.75 19.88 0.92
N LEU A 64 -4.66 20.24 1.57
CA LEU A 64 -4.60 21.42 2.44
C LEU A 64 -4.83 22.71 1.63
N ARG A 65 -5.66 23.61 2.16
CA ARG A 65 -5.89 24.93 1.56
C ARG A 65 -4.68 25.83 1.77
N GLU A 66 -4.09 25.80 2.96
CA GLU A 66 -2.89 26.55 3.33
C GLU A 66 -1.80 25.57 3.75
N ARG A 67 -0.65 25.66 3.07
CA ARG A 67 0.51 24.80 3.28
C ARG A 67 1.73 25.56 3.81
N ALA A 68 1.64 26.91 3.78
CA ALA A 68 2.72 27.79 4.25
C ALA A 68 2.76 27.83 5.77
N GLY A 69 3.98 28.02 6.31
CA GLY A 69 4.21 28.16 7.74
C GLY A 69 4.84 26.93 8.40
N ALA A 70 5.21 27.09 9.67
CA ALA A 70 5.95 26.09 10.43
C ALA A 70 5.10 24.90 10.93
N ASP A 71 3.77 24.98 10.85
CA ASP A 71 2.89 23.99 11.48
C ASP A 71 2.86 22.66 10.72
N LEU A 72 2.89 22.68 9.38
CA LEU A 72 2.96 21.46 8.59
C LEU A 72 4.28 20.69 8.84
N PRO A 73 5.48 21.31 8.73
CA PRO A 73 6.72 20.63 9.08
C PRO A 73 6.76 20.11 10.51
N ARG A 74 6.25 20.86 11.49
CA ARG A 74 6.16 20.41 12.91
C ARG A 74 5.27 19.20 13.05
N THR A 75 4.11 19.18 12.39
CA THR A 75 3.17 18.05 12.44
C THR A 75 3.80 16.81 11.81
N VAL A 76 4.44 16.92 10.63
CA VAL A 76 5.13 15.80 9.99
C VAL A 76 6.27 15.28 10.86
N ALA A 77 7.10 16.16 11.42
CA ALA A 77 8.19 15.78 12.31
C ALA A 77 7.69 15.09 13.60
N HIS A 78 6.59 15.58 14.19
CA HIS A 78 5.97 14.99 15.39
C HIS A 78 5.43 13.58 15.12
N LEU A 79 4.76 13.38 13.98
CA LEU A 79 4.25 12.06 13.57
C LEU A 79 5.38 11.12 13.15
N GLY A 80 6.45 11.63 12.58
CA GLY A 80 7.68 10.92 12.26
C GLY A 80 7.45 9.59 11.56
N ARG A 81 7.94 8.50 12.16
CA ARG A 81 7.85 7.13 11.61
C ARG A 81 6.43 6.55 11.56
N ARG A 82 5.41 7.33 11.91
CA ARG A 82 3.99 6.95 11.78
C ARG A 82 3.28 7.70 10.65
N ALA A 83 4.00 8.51 9.87
CA ALA A 83 3.44 9.27 8.75
C ALA A 83 3.85 8.69 7.39
N VAL A 84 2.89 8.64 6.47
CA VAL A 84 3.10 8.59 5.01
C VAL A 84 2.78 9.98 4.48
N VAL A 85 3.72 10.61 3.79
CA VAL A 85 3.51 11.94 3.20
C VAL A 85 3.16 11.78 1.72
N THR A 86 2.02 12.37 1.32
CA THR A 86 1.53 12.34 -0.07
C THR A 86 1.20 13.77 -0.51
N VAL A 87 1.83 14.22 -1.61
CA VAL A 87 1.52 15.48 -2.31
C VAL A 87 1.11 15.12 -3.73
N ARG A 88 -0.11 14.60 -3.88
CA ARG A 88 -0.61 14.02 -5.13
C ARG A 88 -0.82 15.11 -6.20
N ARG A 89 -0.27 14.87 -7.42
CA ARG A 89 -0.52 15.73 -8.58
C ARG A 89 -1.97 15.63 -9.05
N SER A 90 -2.49 16.72 -9.65
CA SER A 90 -3.88 16.80 -10.09
C SER A 90 -4.25 15.74 -11.14
N GLU A 91 -3.32 15.41 -12.04
CA GLU A 91 -3.48 14.47 -13.14
C GLU A 91 -3.68 13.02 -12.63
N GLU A 92 -3.24 12.73 -11.40
CA GLU A 92 -3.45 11.45 -10.73
C GLU A 92 -4.42 11.56 -9.53
N GLY A 93 -5.46 12.41 -9.68
CA GLY A 93 -6.55 12.53 -8.70
C GLY A 93 -6.17 13.27 -7.42
N GLY A 94 -5.12 14.10 -7.45
CA GLY A 94 -4.72 14.95 -6.35
C GLY A 94 -5.37 16.31 -6.35
N GLY A 95 -5.13 17.06 -5.26
CA GLY A 95 -5.61 18.42 -5.05
C GLY A 95 -4.54 19.50 -5.17
N PHE A 96 -3.31 19.15 -5.51
CA PHE A 96 -2.24 20.15 -5.61
C PHE A 96 -2.49 21.10 -6.79
N ARG A 97 -2.53 22.42 -6.52
CA ARG A 97 -2.86 23.47 -7.51
C ARG A 97 -1.69 24.44 -7.79
N GLY A 98 -0.46 24.13 -7.32
CA GLY A 98 0.73 24.91 -7.59
C GLY A 98 1.45 24.42 -8.85
N ARG A 99 2.58 25.07 -9.17
CA ARG A 99 3.49 24.61 -10.22
C ARG A 99 4.19 23.33 -9.79
N GLU A 100 4.62 22.52 -10.75
CA GLU A 100 5.29 21.24 -10.45
C GLU A 100 6.56 21.42 -9.63
N GLU A 101 7.35 22.48 -9.92
CA GLU A 101 8.57 22.78 -9.17
C GLU A 101 8.28 23.06 -7.68
N GLU A 102 7.15 23.72 -7.38
CA GLU A 102 6.70 23.98 -5.99
C GLU A 102 6.30 22.68 -5.29
N ARG A 103 5.62 21.79 -6.02
CA ARG A 103 5.26 20.45 -5.49
C ARG A 103 6.49 19.62 -5.19
N LEU A 104 7.46 19.59 -6.10
CA LEU A 104 8.72 18.88 -5.95
C LEU A 104 9.55 19.43 -4.79
N ALA A 105 9.63 20.76 -4.63
CA ALA A 105 10.31 21.41 -3.50
C ALA A 105 9.64 21.03 -2.17
N LEU A 106 8.31 21.04 -2.10
CA LEU A 106 7.56 20.65 -0.91
C LEU A 106 7.80 19.18 -0.54
N ILE A 107 7.76 18.26 -1.52
CA ILE A 107 8.06 16.84 -1.26
C ILE A 107 9.48 16.69 -0.72
N HIS A 108 10.46 17.40 -1.30
CA HIS A 108 11.85 17.36 -0.86
C HIS A 108 12.00 17.83 0.59
N GLU A 109 11.36 18.95 0.97
CA GLU A 109 11.34 19.50 2.33
C GLU A 109 10.76 18.48 3.31
N LEU A 110 9.54 17.97 3.03
CA LEU A 110 8.84 17.04 3.90
C LEU A 110 9.57 15.69 4.01
N CYS A 111 10.27 15.26 2.96
CA CYS A 111 11.12 14.07 3.00
C CYS A 111 12.28 14.24 4.00
N GLY A 112 12.86 15.44 4.11
CA GLY A 112 13.90 15.77 5.08
C GLY A 112 13.48 15.62 6.54
N LEU A 113 12.18 15.66 6.84
CA LEU A 113 11.61 15.46 8.17
C LEU A 113 11.51 13.97 8.59
N ARG A 114 11.93 13.06 7.71
CA ARG A 114 12.01 11.61 7.94
C ARG A 114 10.69 10.94 8.33
N PRO A 115 9.58 11.16 7.61
CA PRO A 115 8.38 10.34 7.79
C PRO A 115 8.71 8.85 7.55
N ALA A 116 7.77 7.94 7.85
CA ALA A 116 7.96 6.53 7.55
C ALA A 116 8.07 6.29 6.03
N PHE A 117 7.20 6.97 5.28
CA PHE A 117 7.13 6.84 3.82
C PHE A 117 6.88 8.20 3.15
N VAL A 118 7.36 8.32 1.92
CA VAL A 118 6.95 9.37 0.98
C VAL A 118 6.38 8.69 -0.27
N ASP A 119 5.21 9.16 -0.73
CA ASP A 119 4.54 8.65 -1.94
C ASP A 119 4.82 9.60 -3.11
N VAL A 120 5.42 9.09 -4.19
CA VAL A 120 5.72 9.83 -5.41
C VAL A 120 5.21 9.04 -6.61
N GLU A 121 4.55 9.70 -7.54
CA GLU A 121 4.01 9.08 -8.75
C GLU A 121 5.13 8.54 -9.66
N LEU A 122 4.90 7.41 -10.29
CA LEU A 122 5.83 6.81 -11.26
C LEU A 122 6.15 7.78 -12.41
N SER A 123 5.14 8.51 -12.90
CA SER A 123 5.33 9.56 -13.91
C SER A 123 6.29 10.65 -13.42
N THR A 124 6.10 11.16 -12.20
CA THR A 124 6.98 12.17 -11.60
C THR A 124 8.43 11.68 -11.48
N VAL A 125 8.61 10.44 -11.04
CA VAL A 125 9.95 9.82 -10.91
C VAL A 125 10.65 9.73 -12.27
N GLU A 126 9.91 9.39 -13.33
CA GLU A 126 10.45 9.21 -14.68
C GLU A 126 10.72 10.54 -15.38
N GLU A 127 9.86 11.54 -15.15
CA GLU A 127 10.03 12.89 -15.65
C GLU A 127 11.18 13.66 -14.95
N ASN A 128 11.44 13.34 -13.66
CA ASN A 128 12.40 14.07 -12.82
C ASN A 128 13.44 13.15 -12.13
N PRO A 129 14.21 12.33 -12.87
CA PRO A 129 15.06 11.30 -12.27
C PRO A 129 16.20 11.87 -11.39
N ARG A 130 16.75 13.04 -11.74
CA ARG A 130 17.81 13.69 -10.95
C ARG A 130 17.27 14.22 -9.62
N TRP A 131 16.11 14.87 -9.64
CA TRP A 131 15.43 15.34 -8.44
C TRP A 131 15.08 14.17 -7.51
N TYR A 132 14.50 13.10 -8.06
CA TYR A 132 14.14 11.92 -7.28
C TYR A 132 15.35 11.24 -6.65
N GLY A 133 16.46 11.14 -7.38
CA GLY A 133 17.74 10.63 -6.87
C GLY A 133 18.34 11.50 -5.76
N GLY A 134 18.07 12.80 -5.77
CA GLY A 134 18.50 13.77 -4.76
C GLY A 134 17.60 13.91 -3.54
N LEU A 135 16.49 13.18 -3.46
CA LEU A 135 15.62 13.21 -2.27
C LEU A 135 16.38 12.78 -1.02
N PRO A 136 16.15 13.46 0.14
CA PRO A 136 16.74 13.09 1.41
C PRO A 136 16.51 11.61 1.75
N GLY A 137 17.52 10.93 2.27
CA GLY A 137 17.44 9.58 2.79
C GLY A 137 16.67 9.53 4.12
N GLY A 138 16.16 8.33 4.45
CA GLY A 138 15.46 8.07 5.72
C GLY A 138 14.05 7.54 5.52
N PRO A 139 13.12 8.22 4.84
CA PRO A 139 11.83 7.66 4.45
C PRO A 139 11.97 6.52 3.43
N ARG A 140 11.12 5.50 3.56
CA ARG A 140 10.93 4.55 2.48
C ARG A 140 10.12 5.20 1.36
N ARG A 141 10.44 4.88 0.12
CA ARG A 141 9.82 5.47 -1.07
C ARG A 141 8.73 4.56 -1.62
N ILE A 142 7.49 5.06 -1.64
CA ILE A 142 6.39 4.44 -2.36
C ILE A 142 6.37 5.06 -3.76
N VAL A 143 6.54 4.25 -4.80
CA VAL A 143 6.35 4.70 -6.18
C VAL A 143 4.99 4.24 -6.64
N SER A 144 4.08 5.19 -6.90
CA SER A 144 2.67 4.93 -7.12
C SER A 144 2.25 5.18 -8.56
N TRP A 145 1.26 4.42 -9.01
CA TRP A 145 0.58 4.60 -10.27
C TRP A 145 -0.92 4.36 -10.10
N HIS A 146 -1.75 5.25 -10.69
CA HIS A 146 -3.20 5.23 -10.56
C HIS A 146 -3.89 5.23 -11.92
N ASP A 147 -4.92 4.37 -12.10
CA ASP A 147 -5.88 4.44 -13.19
C ASP A 147 -7.29 4.54 -12.61
N PHE A 148 -7.91 5.70 -12.76
CA PHE A 148 -9.27 5.98 -12.27
C PHE A 148 -10.38 5.50 -13.21
N ARG A 149 -10.02 4.93 -14.36
CA ARG A 149 -10.99 4.57 -15.41
C ARG A 149 -11.18 3.07 -15.51
N SER A 150 -10.12 2.28 -15.34
CA SER A 150 -10.15 0.84 -15.63
C SER A 150 -9.08 0.07 -14.89
N THR A 151 -9.13 -1.26 -15.04
CA THR A 151 -8.06 -2.17 -14.62
C THR A 151 -7.42 -2.78 -15.86
N PRO A 152 -6.21 -2.38 -16.24
CA PRO A 152 -5.51 -2.88 -17.42
C PRO A 152 -5.25 -4.39 -17.37
N PRO A 153 -4.91 -5.02 -18.52
CA PRO A 153 -4.49 -6.42 -18.58
C PRO A 153 -3.33 -6.73 -17.63
N LEU A 154 -3.30 -7.94 -17.07
CA LEU A 154 -2.31 -8.37 -16.07
C LEU A 154 -0.86 -8.15 -16.52
N ALA A 155 -0.55 -8.38 -17.79
CA ALA A 155 0.80 -8.15 -18.33
C ALA A 155 1.22 -6.67 -18.24
N THR A 156 0.29 -5.73 -18.44
CA THR A 156 0.53 -4.30 -18.27
C THR A 156 0.71 -3.94 -16.82
N LEU A 157 -0.14 -4.46 -15.93
CA LEU A 157 -0.02 -4.24 -14.48
C LEU A 157 1.31 -4.77 -13.93
N ARG A 158 1.77 -5.92 -14.39
CA ARG A 158 3.08 -6.48 -14.03
C ARG A 158 4.22 -5.55 -14.46
N ARG A 159 4.20 -5.04 -15.70
CA ARG A 159 5.22 -4.08 -16.17
C ARG A 159 5.23 -2.79 -15.34
N LEU A 160 4.05 -2.24 -15.02
CA LEU A 160 3.94 -1.04 -14.18
C LEU A 160 4.48 -1.28 -12.77
N ARG A 161 4.11 -2.40 -12.15
CA ARG A 161 4.64 -2.82 -10.85
C ARG A 161 6.17 -2.92 -10.87
N ASP A 162 6.73 -3.60 -11.88
CA ASP A 162 8.18 -3.82 -11.97
C ASP A 162 8.92 -2.49 -12.21
N ARG A 163 8.37 -1.59 -13.03
CA ARG A 163 8.90 -0.23 -13.20
C ARG A 163 8.86 0.57 -11.90
N ALA A 164 7.75 0.55 -11.17
CA ALA A 164 7.63 1.24 -9.89
C ALA A 164 8.60 0.63 -8.85
N ARG A 165 8.67 -0.70 -8.77
CA ARG A 165 9.52 -1.39 -7.80
C ARG A 165 11.03 -1.20 -8.06
N SER A 166 11.43 -1.05 -9.31
CA SER A 166 12.85 -0.77 -9.65
C SER A 166 13.31 0.63 -9.22
N ARG A 167 12.39 1.50 -8.81
CA ARG A 167 12.64 2.90 -8.43
C ARG A 167 12.36 3.22 -6.96
N GLY A 168 11.62 2.37 -6.26
CA GLY A 168 11.24 2.61 -4.85
C GLY A 168 11.26 1.36 -3.99
N ASP A 169 11.06 1.55 -2.69
CA ASP A 169 10.99 0.46 -1.71
C ASP A 169 9.67 -0.30 -1.76
N VAL A 170 8.60 0.37 -2.23
CA VAL A 170 7.26 -0.18 -2.36
C VAL A 170 6.66 0.29 -3.68
N ALA A 171 6.20 -0.64 -4.52
CA ALA A 171 5.35 -0.32 -5.66
C ALA A 171 3.90 -0.17 -5.19
N LYS A 172 3.19 0.89 -5.63
CA LYS A 172 1.75 1.08 -5.36
C LYS A 172 1.00 1.14 -6.68
N ILE A 173 0.15 0.15 -6.94
CA ILE A 173 -0.64 0.02 -8.18
C ILE A 173 -2.13 0.08 -7.82
N VAL A 174 -2.79 1.15 -8.22
CA VAL A 174 -4.20 1.40 -7.90
C VAL A 174 -4.99 1.56 -9.19
N THR A 175 -6.08 0.80 -9.33
CA THR A 175 -6.93 0.81 -10.52
C THR A 175 -8.39 1.01 -10.17
N ALA A 176 -9.26 1.24 -11.14
CA ALA A 176 -10.71 1.25 -10.94
C ALA A 176 -11.30 -0.10 -11.35
N ALA A 177 -12.02 -0.78 -10.44
CA ALA A 177 -12.77 -1.98 -10.79
C ALA A 177 -14.07 -1.62 -11.51
N ARG A 178 -14.30 -2.26 -12.67
CA ARG A 178 -15.55 -2.22 -13.42
C ARG A 178 -16.32 -3.53 -13.27
N ALA A 179 -15.62 -4.62 -12.95
CA ALA A 179 -16.18 -5.95 -12.73
C ALA A 179 -15.43 -6.67 -11.60
N GLY A 180 -16.01 -7.74 -11.06
CA GLY A 180 -15.41 -8.54 -9.99
C GLY A 180 -14.04 -9.13 -10.36
N GLU A 181 -13.87 -9.50 -11.63
CA GLU A 181 -12.65 -10.07 -12.20
C GLU A 181 -11.46 -9.10 -12.15
N ASP A 182 -11.71 -7.79 -12.12
CA ASP A 182 -10.66 -6.78 -11.98
C ASP A 182 -9.93 -6.92 -10.64
N ASN A 183 -10.64 -7.28 -9.57
CA ASN A 183 -10.02 -7.57 -8.27
C ASN A 183 -9.06 -8.75 -8.37
N LEU A 184 -9.49 -9.84 -9.01
CA LEU A 184 -8.66 -11.04 -9.19
C LEU A 184 -7.41 -10.71 -10.02
N ARG A 185 -7.55 -9.87 -11.05
CA ARG A 185 -6.44 -9.43 -11.90
C ARG A 185 -5.39 -8.67 -11.11
N VAL A 186 -5.81 -7.74 -10.24
CA VAL A 186 -4.90 -6.97 -9.38
C VAL A 186 -4.28 -7.85 -8.30
N LEU A 187 -5.06 -8.73 -7.65
CA LEU A 187 -4.57 -9.63 -6.61
C LEU A 187 -3.50 -10.62 -7.11
N ARG A 188 -3.54 -11.01 -8.40
CA ARG A 188 -2.46 -11.81 -9.03
C ARG A 188 -1.09 -11.12 -9.05
N LEU A 189 -1.02 -9.81 -8.79
CA LEU A 189 0.26 -9.13 -8.65
C LEU A 189 1.03 -9.57 -7.39
N TYR A 190 0.34 -10.11 -6.38
CA TYR A 190 0.95 -10.59 -5.13
C TYR A 190 1.58 -11.99 -5.23
N GLU A 191 1.38 -12.74 -6.32
CA GLU A 191 1.88 -14.11 -6.48
C GLU A 191 3.39 -14.24 -6.20
N ARG A 192 4.19 -13.21 -6.52
CA ARG A 192 5.65 -13.19 -6.38
C ARG A 192 6.20 -12.08 -5.49
N TYR A 193 5.31 -11.24 -4.90
CA TYR A 193 5.72 -10.04 -4.17
C TYR A 193 4.98 -9.95 -2.84
N GLY A 194 5.71 -9.97 -1.74
CA GLY A 194 5.17 -9.72 -0.41
C GLY A 194 5.99 -8.63 0.26
N GLY A 195 5.34 -7.72 1.01
CA GLY A 195 6.02 -6.67 1.76
C GLY A 195 6.52 -5.47 0.96
N GLU A 196 6.48 -5.54 -0.38
CA GLU A 196 7.02 -4.51 -1.29
C GLU A 196 5.98 -4.02 -2.32
N LEU A 197 4.75 -4.52 -2.24
CA LEU A 197 3.66 -4.19 -3.15
C LEU A 197 2.41 -3.78 -2.39
N VAL A 198 1.84 -2.64 -2.77
CA VAL A 198 0.47 -2.22 -2.48
C VAL A 198 -0.30 -2.27 -3.78
N ALA A 199 -1.31 -3.13 -3.89
CA ALA A 199 -2.13 -3.21 -5.10
C ALA A 199 -3.58 -3.51 -4.76
N PHE A 200 -4.49 -2.68 -5.27
CA PHE A 200 -5.93 -2.84 -5.08
C PHE A 200 -6.72 -2.05 -6.13
N CYS A 201 -8.01 -2.32 -6.21
CA CYS A 201 -8.96 -1.56 -7.01
C CYS A 201 -9.73 -0.54 -6.17
N MET A 202 -10.07 0.59 -6.77
CA MET A 202 -11.02 1.58 -6.28
C MET A 202 -12.45 1.25 -6.73
N GLY A 203 -13.41 1.94 -6.14
CA GLY A 203 -14.85 1.77 -6.38
C GLY A 203 -15.46 0.71 -5.47
N GLU A 204 -16.79 0.67 -5.40
CA GLU A 204 -17.53 -0.31 -4.59
C GLU A 204 -17.21 -1.75 -5.00
N THR A 205 -17.13 -2.01 -6.31
CA THR A 205 -16.70 -3.30 -6.86
C THR A 205 -15.27 -3.66 -6.47
N GLY A 206 -14.40 -2.67 -6.17
CA GLY A 206 -12.99 -2.85 -5.82
C GLY A 206 -12.72 -3.23 -4.36
N VAL A 207 -13.72 -3.17 -3.48
CA VAL A 207 -13.58 -3.40 -2.03
C VAL A 207 -12.90 -4.74 -1.72
N LEU A 208 -13.24 -5.80 -2.46
CA LEU A 208 -12.68 -7.14 -2.25
C LEU A 208 -11.15 -7.12 -2.28
N SER A 209 -10.55 -6.48 -3.29
CA SER A 209 -9.08 -6.45 -3.40
C SER A 209 -8.41 -5.66 -2.28
N ARG A 210 -9.07 -4.63 -1.73
CA ARG A 210 -8.56 -3.87 -0.57
C ARG A 210 -8.51 -4.72 0.70
N LEU A 211 -9.52 -5.57 0.92
CA LEU A 211 -9.56 -6.45 2.09
C LEU A 211 -8.57 -7.60 1.95
N VAL A 212 -8.58 -8.29 0.80
CA VAL A 212 -7.73 -9.47 0.55
C VAL A 212 -6.25 -9.11 0.49
N SER A 213 -5.88 -7.91 0.00
CA SER A 213 -4.48 -7.46 -0.05
C SER A 213 -3.80 -7.46 1.32
N LEU A 214 -4.55 -7.18 2.41
CA LEU A 214 -4.05 -7.25 3.78
C LEU A 214 -3.52 -8.66 4.11
N GLN A 215 -4.24 -9.71 3.70
CA GLN A 215 -3.84 -11.11 3.94
C GLN A 215 -2.71 -11.56 2.99
N LEU A 216 -2.64 -10.98 1.79
CA LEU A 216 -1.61 -11.31 0.81
C LEU A 216 -0.25 -10.65 1.10
N GLY A 217 -0.14 -9.88 2.19
CA GLY A 217 1.11 -9.27 2.64
C GLY A 217 1.38 -7.89 2.05
N SER A 218 0.33 -7.14 1.68
CA SER A 218 0.47 -5.70 1.40
C SER A 218 1.08 -5.00 2.62
N PRO A 219 2.19 -4.26 2.50
CA PRO A 219 2.83 -3.63 3.64
C PRO A 219 1.97 -2.51 4.24
N ILE A 220 1.14 -1.87 3.42
CA ILE A 220 0.28 -0.75 3.81
C ILE A 220 -1.12 -0.99 3.26
N ASN A 221 -2.12 -0.90 4.13
CA ASN A 221 -3.53 -1.09 3.79
C ASN A 221 -4.29 0.18 4.14
N TYR A 222 -4.78 0.88 3.11
CA TYR A 222 -5.36 2.21 3.24
C TYR A 222 -6.81 2.15 3.73
N ALA A 223 -7.08 2.88 4.81
CA ALA A 223 -8.38 3.03 5.44
C ALA A 223 -8.84 4.49 5.47
N ALA A 224 -10.12 4.71 5.73
CA ALA A 224 -10.70 6.02 6.01
C ALA A 224 -11.11 6.13 7.49
N LEU A 225 -11.23 7.35 8.01
CA LEU A 225 -12.00 7.59 9.21
C LEU A 225 -13.47 7.22 8.98
N PRO A 226 -14.23 6.83 10.02
CA PRO A 226 -15.67 6.61 9.90
C PRO A 226 -16.36 7.83 9.30
N ASN A 227 -17.22 7.62 8.31
CA ASN A 227 -17.98 8.67 7.58
C ASN A 227 -17.15 9.69 6.78
N GLU A 228 -15.84 9.47 6.63
CA GLU A 228 -14.94 10.36 5.87
C GLU A 228 -14.13 9.59 4.80
N PRO A 229 -14.77 8.93 3.82
CA PRO A 229 -14.05 8.24 2.76
C PRO A 229 -13.30 9.25 1.88
N VAL A 230 -12.01 9.02 1.66
CA VAL A 230 -11.18 9.86 0.77
C VAL A 230 -11.15 9.30 -0.65
N ALA A 231 -11.45 8.01 -0.80
CA ALA A 231 -11.52 7.34 -2.10
C ALA A 231 -12.72 6.37 -2.14
N PRO A 232 -13.38 6.20 -3.31
CA PRO A 232 -14.48 5.27 -3.45
C PRO A 232 -14.13 3.83 -3.03
N GLY A 233 -15.00 3.19 -2.26
CA GLY A 233 -14.81 1.82 -1.76
C GLY A 233 -13.70 1.69 -0.71
N GLN A 234 -13.26 2.77 -0.07
CA GLN A 234 -12.26 2.71 0.99
C GLN A 234 -12.88 2.17 2.28
N PRO A 235 -12.37 1.06 2.86
CA PRO A 235 -12.84 0.54 4.13
C PRO A 235 -12.48 1.49 5.27
N THR A 236 -13.26 1.45 6.37
CA THR A 236 -12.92 2.23 7.55
C THR A 236 -11.73 1.64 8.31
N VAL A 237 -11.04 2.46 9.11
CA VAL A 237 -9.97 2.00 10.00
C VAL A 237 -10.45 0.90 10.94
N THR A 238 -11.65 1.03 11.49
CA THR A 238 -12.26 0.03 12.39
C THR A 238 -12.47 -1.31 11.68
N THR A 239 -12.90 -1.31 10.41
CA THR A 239 -13.04 -2.51 9.59
C THR A 239 -11.69 -3.22 9.41
N LEU A 240 -10.64 -2.52 8.96
CA LEU A 240 -9.34 -3.16 8.71
C LEU A 240 -8.66 -3.61 10.01
N VAL A 241 -8.77 -2.84 11.08
CA VAL A 241 -8.25 -3.23 12.41
C VAL A 241 -8.98 -4.47 12.93
N GLY A 242 -10.31 -4.54 12.77
CA GLY A 242 -11.11 -5.71 13.13
C GLY A 242 -10.68 -6.96 12.37
N LEU A 243 -10.55 -6.88 11.04
CA LEU A 243 -10.06 -7.98 10.20
C LEU A 243 -8.64 -8.42 10.60
N LYS A 244 -7.74 -7.46 10.83
CA LYS A 244 -6.37 -7.74 11.26
C LYS A 244 -6.32 -8.48 12.60
N ARG A 245 -7.20 -8.14 13.54
CA ARG A 245 -7.32 -8.83 14.84
C ARG A 245 -7.86 -10.25 14.66
N MET A 246 -8.94 -10.42 13.90
CA MET A 246 -9.54 -11.72 13.61
C MET A 246 -8.53 -12.68 12.98
N TRP A 247 -7.76 -12.24 11.97
CA TRP A 247 -6.77 -13.09 11.30
C TRP A 247 -5.49 -13.37 12.12
N ARG A 248 -5.22 -12.58 13.17
CA ARG A 248 -4.13 -12.85 14.13
C ARG A 248 -4.54 -13.82 15.23
N SER A 249 -5.80 -13.79 15.66
CA SER A 249 -6.32 -14.63 16.73
C SER A 249 -6.60 -16.08 16.29
N GLU A 250 -6.75 -16.32 15.00
CA GLU A 250 -6.84 -17.67 14.46
C GLU A 250 -5.43 -18.29 14.49
N GLY A 251 -5.16 -19.09 15.53
CA GLY A 251 -3.98 -19.95 15.62
C GLY A 251 -3.90 -20.94 14.45
N PRO A 252 -2.80 -21.71 14.30
CA PRO A 252 -2.71 -22.72 13.25
C PRO A 252 -3.84 -23.73 13.43
N TRP A 253 -4.62 -23.91 12.35
CA TRP A 253 -5.60 -24.99 12.22
C TRP A 253 -4.89 -26.34 12.21
#